data_88cfa561d8988bb6047319b1cea661be
#
_entry.id   88cfa561d8988bb6047319b1cea661be
#
_cell.length_a   1.000
_cell.length_b   1.000
_cell.length_c   1.000
_cell.angle_alpha   90.00
_cell.angle_beta   90.00
_cell.angle_gamma   90.00
#
_symmetry.space_group_name_H-M   'P 1'
#
loop_
_entity.id
_entity.type
_entity.pdbx_description
1 polymer ?
#
loop_
_entity_poly.entity_id
_entity_poly.type
_entity_poly.pdbx_seq_one_letter_code
_entity_poly.pdbx_strand_id
1 'polypeptide(L)'
;MIIGIPKEIKNNEYRVGLMPKHVNELSKKNEVLVQSSAGTGSSFTDNDYLNAGAKIVNSIEEIYYNSELIVKVKEPLLKEYNLIQPKQKLFTFFHFAASEELTLAMMKTKSTCIAYETIEDDSGKLPLLTPMSEVAG
;
A
#
# COMPACT_ATOMS: atom_id res chain seq x y z
N MET A 1 -8.69 12.79 4.26
CA MET A 1 -8.29 11.87 3.19
C MET A 1 -8.74 10.46 3.52
N ILE A 2 -9.10 9.68 2.52
CA ILE A 2 -9.43 8.26 2.69
C ILE A 2 -8.23 7.42 2.26
N ILE A 3 -7.67 6.65 3.19
CA ILE A 3 -6.49 5.81 2.98
C ILE A 3 -6.94 4.36 2.95
N GLY A 4 -6.59 3.64 1.89
CA GLY A 4 -6.91 2.23 1.72
C GLY A 4 -5.70 1.32 1.86
N ILE A 5 -5.86 0.24 2.59
CA ILE A 5 -4.84 -0.78 2.81
C ILE A 5 -5.38 -2.11 2.30
N PRO A 6 -5.05 -2.50 1.06
CA PRO A 6 -5.48 -3.78 0.53
C PRO A 6 -4.66 -4.93 1.10
N LYS A 7 -5.21 -6.12 1.05
CA LYS A 7 -4.46 -7.35 1.29
C LYS A 7 -3.50 -7.58 0.12
N GLU A 8 -2.24 -7.90 0.44
CA GLU A 8 -1.26 -8.25 -0.59
C GLU A 8 -1.63 -9.57 -1.26
N ILE A 9 -1.55 -9.62 -2.58
CA ILE A 9 -1.93 -10.80 -3.38
C ILE A 9 -0.74 -11.48 -4.06
N LYS A 10 0.45 -10.91 -3.96
CA LYS A 10 1.67 -11.50 -4.50
C LYS A 10 2.05 -12.77 -3.70
N ASN A 11 2.47 -13.82 -4.40
CA ASN A 11 2.90 -15.07 -3.76
C ASN A 11 4.00 -14.80 -2.73
N ASN A 12 3.88 -15.43 -1.55
CA ASN A 12 4.82 -15.32 -0.45
C ASN A 12 4.97 -13.91 0.12
N GLU A 13 3.99 -13.03 -0.12
CA GLU A 13 3.95 -11.74 0.53
C GLU A 13 2.98 -11.77 1.71
N TYR A 14 3.54 -11.71 2.92
CA TYR A 14 2.80 -11.81 4.19
C TYR A 14 2.75 -10.48 4.93
N ARG A 15 3.44 -9.46 4.42
CA ARG A 15 3.45 -8.12 5.02
C ARG A 15 2.19 -7.36 4.64
N VAL A 16 1.95 -6.28 5.35
CA VAL A 16 0.84 -5.37 5.13
C VAL A 16 1.38 -3.93 5.08
N GLY A 17 0.72 -3.07 4.33
CA GLY A 17 1.21 -1.71 4.09
C GLY A 17 1.38 -0.86 5.35
N LEU A 18 0.48 -1.00 6.33
CA LEU A 18 0.54 -0.28 7.60
C LEU A 18 0.15 -1.20 8.75
N MET A 19 0.88 -1.11 9.85
CA MET A 19 0.55 -1.81 11.09
C MET A 19 -0.56 -1.06 11.85
N PRO A 20 -1.32 -1.75 12.74
CA PRO A 20 -2.36 -1.10 13.55
C PRO A 20 -1.88 0.14 14.31
N LYS A 21 -0.65 0.13 14.82
CA LYS A 21 -0.06 1.28 15.51
C LYS A 21 -0.04 2.54 14.62
N HIS A 22 0.36 2.38 13.36
CA HIS A 22 0.41 3.50 12.41
C HIS A 22 -1.00 3.93 11.98
N VAL A 23 -1.89 2.98 11.82
CA VAL A 23 -3.30 3.25 11.52
C VAL A 23 -3.94 4.08 12.65
N ASN A 24 -3.61 3.79 13.90
CA ASN A 24 -4.11 4.56 15.04
C ASN A 24 -3.72 6.05 14.92
N GLU A 25 -2.49 6.34 14.54
CA GLU A 25 -2.05 7.73 14.35
C GLU A 25 -2.75 8.39 13.16
N LEU A 26 -2.86 7.69 12.04
CA LEU A 26 -3.48 8.24 10.82
C LEU A 26 -4.98 8.44 10.96
N SER A 27 -5.67 7.57 11.70
CA SER A 27 -7.12 7.63 11.87
C SER A 27 -7.59 8.84 12.69
N LYS A 28 -6.68 9.51 13.38
CA LYS A 28 -7.00 10.75 14.08
C LYS A 28 -7.39 11.89 13.15
N LYS A 29 -6.92 11.87 11.92
CA LYS A 29 -7.14 12.94 10.92
C LYS A 29 -7.64 12.43 9.56
N ASN A 30 -7.72 11.13 9.38
CA ASN A 30 -8.11 10.50 8.12
C ASN A 30 -9.07 9.35 8.37
N GLU A 31 -9.82 8.98 7.34
CA GLU A 31 -10.53 7.71 7.32
C GLU A 31 -9.59 6.64 6.79
N VAL A 32 -9.45 5.52 7.49
CA VAL A 32 -8.59 4.41 7.09
C VAL A 32 -9.44 3.17 6.84
N LEU A 33 -9.36 2.63 5.64
CA LEU A 33 -10.03 1.39 5.22
C LEU A 33 -8.99 0.29 5.14
N VAL A 34 -9.26 -0.85 5.76
CA VAL A 34 -8.40 -2.04 5.72
C VAL A 34 -9.19 -3.20 5.17
N GLN A 35 -8.65 -3.88 4.18
CA GLN A 35 -9.29 -5.09 3.67
C GLN A 35 -9.24 -6.19 4.71
N SER A 36 -10.34 -6.93 4.86
CA SER A 36 -10.42 -8.06 5.78
C SER A 36 -9.25 -9.03 5.55
N SER A 37 -8.63 -9.45 6.63
CA SER A 37 -7.46 -10.35 6.65
C SER A 37 -6.17 -9.76 6.05
N ALA A 38 -6.10 -8.46 5.79
CA ALA A 38 -4.91 -7.84 5.22
C ALA A 38 -3.66 -8.00 6.11
N GLY A 39 -3.83 -7.99 7.42
CA GLY A 39 -2.73 -8.10 8.38
C GLY A 39 -2.44 -9.51 8.90
N THR A 40 -3.22 -10.50 8.48
CA THR A 40 -3.14 -11.86 9.04
C THR A 40 -1.76 -12.49 8.88
N GLY A 41 -1.12 -12.30 7.73
CA GLY A 41 0.22 -12.82 7.48
C GLY A 41 1.30 -12.21 8.36
N SER A 42 1.05 -11.05 8.96
CA SER A 42 1.93 -10.36 9.91
C SER A 42 1.42 -10.46 11.36
N SER A 43 0.50 -11.37 11.61
CA SER A 43 -0.11 -11.60 12.93
C SER A 43 -0.97 -10.45 13.46
N PHE A 44 -1.50 -9.61 12.58
CA PHE A 44 -2.47 -8.57 12.93
C PHE A 44 -3.87 -9.02 12.52
N THR A 45 -4.81 -9.00 13.47
CA THR A 45 -6.21 -9.36 13.21
C THR A 45 -6.99 -8.16 12.71
N ASP A 46 -8.16 -8.42 12.10
CA ASP A 46 -9.10 -7.35 11.73
C ASP A 46 -9.50 -6.53 12.96
N ASN A 47 -9.65 -7.20 14.10
CA ASN A 47 -10.00 -6.53 15.36
C ASN A 47 -8.92 -5.55 15.84
N ASP A 48 -7.64 -5.88 15.61
CA ASP A 48 -6.52 -4.97 15.91
C ASP A 48 -6.66 -3.67 15.12
N TYR A 49 -7.06 -3.77 13.86
CA TYR A 49 -7.28 -2.59 13.01
C TYR A 49 -8.54 -1.82 13.41
N LEU A 50 -9.62 -2.51 13.76
CA LEU A 50 -10.83 -1.86 14.29
C LEU A 50 -10.53 -1.06 15.56
N ASN A 51 -9.77 -1.66 16.48
CA ASN A 51 -9.35 -0.99 17.71
C ASN A 51 -8.43 0.20 17.46
N ALA A 52 -7.71 0.19 16.35
CA ALA A 52 -6.85 1.30 15.90
C ALA A 52 -7.64 2.43 15.23
N GLY A 53 -8.94 2.26 14.99
CA GLY A 53 -9.78 3.28 14.37
C GLY A 53 -10.04 3.09 12.88
N ALA A 54 -9.60 1.97 12.29
CA ALA A 54 -9.90 1.65 10.90
C ALA A 54 -11.31 1.08 10.73
N LYS A 55 -11.78 1.13 9.49
CA LYS A 55 -12.97 0.38 9.04
C LYS A 55 -12.50 -0.82 8.24
N ILE A 56 -13.10 -1.98 8.47
CA ILE A 56 -12.81 -3.19 7.71
C ILE A 56 -13.77 -3.29 6.53
N VAL A 57 -13.23 -3.52 5.34
CA VAL A 57 -14.00 -3.79 4.12
C VAL A 57 -13.70 -5.18 3.59
N ASN A 58 -14.63 -5.77 2.85
CA ASN A 58 -14.55 -7.20 2.52
C ASN A 58 -13.78 -7.50 1.24
N SER A 59 -13.60 -6.53 0.36
CA SER A 59 -13.01 -6.78 -0.95
C SER A 59 -11.95 -5.74 -1.32
N ILE A 60 -11.05 -6.16 -2.21
CA ILE A 60 -10.03 -5.26 -2.75
C ILE A 60 -10.66 -4.18 -3.63
N GLU A 61 -11.74 -4.50 -4.30
CA GLU A 61 -12.51 -3.56 -5.12
C GLU A 61 -13.02 -2.39 -4.29
N GLU A 62 -13.55 -2.67 -3.10
CA GLU A 62 -14.00 -1.62 -2.18
C GLU A 62 -12.85 -0.72 -1.72
N ILE A 63 -11.66 -1.30 -1.49
CA ILE A 63 -10.47 -0.53 -1.14
C ILE A 63 -10.14 0.47 -2.24
N TYR A 64 -9.97 -0.01 -3.48
CA TYR A 64 -9.61 0.87 -4.60
C TYR A 64 -10.71 1.88 -4.95
N TYR A 65 -11.96 1.46 -4.88
CA TYR A 65 -13.07 2.34 -5.24
C TYR A 65 -13.22 3.53 -4.28
N ASN A 66 -13.03 3.30 -2.98
CA ASN A 66 -13.31 4.30 -1.96
C ASN A 66 -12.09 5.11 -1.50
N SER A 67 -10.89 4.75 -1.88
CA SER A 67 -9.68 5.36 -1.32
C SER A 67 -9.07 6.41 -2.24
N GLU A 68 -8.55 7.48 -1.64
CA GLU A 68 -7.77 8.51 -2.33
C GLU A 68 -6.29 8.13 -2.39
N LEU A 69 -5.81 7.45 -1.35
CA LEU A 69 -4.44 6.96 -1.23
C LEU A 69 -4.47 5.45 -0.94
N ILE A 70 -3.76 4.69 -1.74
CA ILE A 70 -3.54 3.25 -1.52
C ILE A 70 -2.14 3.06 -0.97
N VAL A 71 -2.01 2.37 0.17
CA VAL A 71 -0.73 2.03 0.78
C VAL A 71 -0.54 0.52 0.72
N LYS A 72 0.51 0.09 0.06
CA LYS A 72 0.85 -1.32 -0.16
C LYS A 72 2.32 -1.58 0.16
N VAL A 73 2.71 -2.84 0.18
CA VAL A 73 4.11 -3.26 0.23
C VAL A 73 4.65 -3.49 -1.18
N LYS A 74 4.00 -4.35 -1.95
CA LYS A 74 4.44 -4.72 -3.30
C LYS A 74 3.68 -3.96 -4.39
N GLU A 75 4.31 -3.89 -5.55
CA GLU A 75 3.72 -3.32 -6.75
C GLU A 75 2.36 -3.95 -7.06
N PRO A 76 1.43 -3.19 -7.65
CA PRO A 76 0.17 -3.76 -8.13
C PRO A 76 0.44 -4.87 -9.14
N LEU A 77 -0.34 -5.95 -9.05
CA LEU A 77 -0.29 -7.03 -10.02
C LEU A 77 -1.38 -6.83 -11.09
N LEU A 78 -1.31 -7.62 -12.16
CA LEU A 78 -2.22 -7.52 -13.29
C LEU A 78 -3.70 -7.47 -12.88
N LYS A 79 -4.07 -8.25 -11.87
CA LYS A 79 -5.44 -8.27 -11.34
C LYS A 79 -5.88 -6.95 -10.70
N GLU A 80 -4.93 -6.13 -10.27
CA GLU A 80 -5.22 -4.85 -9.62
C GLU A 80 -5.27 -3.67 -10.60
N TYR A 81 -4.69 -3.81 -11.80
CA TYR A 81 -4.54 -2.68 -12.72
C TYR A 81 -5.87 -1.98 -13.05
N ASN A 82 -6.92 -2.77 -13.30
CA ASN A 82 -8.23 -2.24 -13.64
C ASN A 82 -8.99 -1.63 -12.45
N LEU A 83 -8.51 -1.84 -11.24
CA LEU A 83 -9.11 -1.27 -10.03
C LEU A 83 -8.59 0.13 -9.72
N ILE A 84 -7.41 0.46 -10.25
CA ILE A 84 -6.74 1.75 -10.00
C ILE A 84 -7.50 2.85 -10.73
N GLN A 85 -7.84 3.91 -9.99
CA GLN A 85 -8.60 5.02 -10.54
C GLN A 85 -7.69 6.17 -10.97
N PRO A 86 -8.12 6.97 -11.97
CA PRO A 86 -7.43 8.22 -12.31
C PRO A 86 -7.30 9.13 -11.09
N LYS A 87 -6.14 9.80 -10.96
CA LYS A 87 -5.80 10.70 -9.84
C LYS A 87 -5.63 10.02 -8.48
N GLN A 88 -5.90 8.73 -8.37
CA GLN A 88 -5.61 7.98 -7.15
C GLN A 88 -4.11 7.95 -6.89
N LYS A 89 -3.71 8.03 -5.63
CA LYS A 89 -2.30 7.95 -5.23
C LYS A 89 -1.99 6.54 -4.75
N LEU A 90 -0.88 5.99 -5.23
CA LEU A 90 -0.38 4.68 -4.81
C LEU A 90 1.00 4.85 -4.18
N PHE A 91 1.15 4.36 -2.96
CA PHE A 91 2.39 4.42 -2.21
C PHE A 91 2.85 3.00 -1.89
N THR A 92 3.90 2.54 -2.58
CA THR A 92 4.39 1.15 -2.50
C THR A 92 5.80 1.04 -3.08
N PHE A 93 6.42 -0.12 -2.95
CA PHE A 93 7.63 -0.46 -3.69
C PHE A 93 7.26 -0.86 -5.12
N PHE A 94 7.48 0.02 -6.08
CA PHE A 94 7.10 -0.22 -7.47
C PHE A 94 8.11 -1.06 -8.25
N HIS A 95 9.40 -0.83 -8.06
CA HIS A 95 10.43 -1.50 -8.82
C HIS A 95 10.28 -1.31 -10.35
N PHE A 96 9.98 -0.09 -10.77
CA PHE A 96 9.70 0.21 -12.18
C PHE A 96 10.83 -0.21 -13.13
N ALA A 97 12.07 -0.08 -12.68
CA ALA A 97 13.24 -0.47 -13.50
C ALA A 97 13.25 -1.97 -13.88
N ALA A 98 12.56 -2.81 -13.11
CA ALA A 98 12.51 -4.25 -13.34
C ALA A 98 11.37 -4.68 -14.27
N SER A 99 10.41 -3.79 -14.60
CA SER A 99 9.22 -4.16 -15.37
C SER A 99 8.71 -3.01 -16.22
N GLU A 100 8.95 -3.11 -17.53
CA GLU A 100 8.35 -2.20 -18.51
C GLU A 100 6.83 -2.32 -18.53
N GLU A 101 6.32 -3.54 -18.43
CA GLU A 101 4.88 -3.81 -18.41
C GLU A 101 4.18 -3.05 -17.27
N LEU A 102 4.72 -3.11 -16.06
CA LEU A 102 4.19 -2.38 -14.92
C LEU A 102 4.23 -0.87 -15.15
N THR A 103 5.33 -0.36 -15.67
CA THR A 103 5.49 1.07 -15.95
C THR A 103 4.43 1.56 -16.94
N LEU A 104 4.25 0.85 -18.05
CA LEU A 104 3.24 1.19 -19.06
C LEU A 104 1.82 1.08 -18.49
N ALA A 105 1.54 0.05 -17.70
CA ALA A 105 0.24 -0.13 -17.07
C ALA A 105 -0.09 1.03 -16.12
N MET A 106 0.86 1.43 -15.28
CA MET A 106 0.65 2.55 -14.35
C MET A 106 0.45 3.89 -15.08
N MET A 107 1.17 4.12 -16.17
CA MET A 107 0.97 5.30 -17.00
C MET A 107 -0.47 5.39 -17.54
N LYS A 108 -1.05 4.26 -17.95
CA LYS A 108 -2.42 4.20 -18.47
C LYS A 108 -3.47 4.49 -17.41
N THR A 109 -3.19 4.23 -16.14
CA THR A 109 -4.15 4.47 -15.05
C THR A 109 -4.36 5.95 -14.77
N LYS A 110 -3.43 6.80 -15.14
CA LYS A 110 -3.42 8.24 -14.79
C LYS A 110 -3.42 8.47 -13.27
N SER A 111 -2.90 7.52 -12.52
CA SER A 111 -2.69 7.61 -11.08
C SER A 111 -1.37 8.29 -10.77
N THR A 112 -1.19 8.68 -9.51
CA THR A 112 0.08 9.20 -9.00
C THR A 112 0.80 8.09 -8.25
N CYS A 113 1.94 7.65 -8.78
CA CYS A 113 2.75 6.60 -8.18
C CYS A 113 3.87 7.19 -7.34
N ILE A 114 3.92 6.84 -6.06
CA ILE A 114 4.95 7.26 -5.12
C ILE A 114 5.72 6.00 -4.71
N ALA A 115 6.93 5.87 -5.21
CA ALA A 115 7.76 4.69 -4.95
C ALA A 115 8.56 4.85 -3.66
N TYR A 116 8.45 3.91 -2.73
CA TYR A 116 9.22 3.92 -1.48
C TYR A 116 10.71 4.00 -1.74
N GLU A 117 11.21 3.22 -2.72
CA GLU A 117 12.62 3.07 -3.02
C GLU A 117 13.28 4.33 -3.56
N THR A 118 12.52 5.31 -3.99
CA THR A 118 13.03 6.54 -4.57
C THR A 118 12.84 7.78 -3.69
N ILE A 119 12.25 7.62 -2.51
CA ILE A 119 12.12 8.73 -1.56
C ILE A 119 13.50 9.03 -0.96
N GLU A 120 13.94 10.27 -1.10
CA GLU A 120 15.22 10.75 -0.58
C GLU A 120 15.01 11.74 0.57
N ASP A 121 15.93 11.71 1.54
CA ASP A 121 16.03 12.78 2.54
C ASP A 121 16.86 13.96 2.00
N ASP A 122 16.98 15.02 2.80
CA ASP A 122 17.71 16.22 2.40
C ASP A 122 19.20 15.96 2.11
N SER A 123 19.75 14.83 2.56
CA SER A 123 21.14 14.42 2.31
C SER A 123 21.29 13.47 1.12
N GLY A 124 20.20 13.15 0.43
CA GLY A 124 20.19 12.21 -0.70
C GLY A 124 20.17 10.74 -0.29
N LYS A 125 19.97 10.42 0.98
CA LYS A 125 19.81 9.04 1.45
C LYS A 125 18.39 8.54 1.17
N LEU A 126 18.27 7.23 1.05
CA LEU A 126 16.99 6.55 0.75
C LEU A 126 16.44 5.89 2.04
N PRO A 127 15.72 6.63 2.89
CA PRO A 127 15.35 6.17 4.23
C PRO A 127 14.39 4.99 4.25
N LEU A 128 13.62 4.78 3.19
CA LEU A 128 12.68 3.67 3.10
C LEU A 128 13.26 2.44 2.40
N LEU A 129 14.30 2.61 1.58
CA LEU A 129 14.98 1.50 0.91
C LEU A 129 16.06 0.87 1.78
N THR A 130 16.87 1.66 2.46
CA THR A 130 18.01 1.19 3.23
C THR A 130 17.66 0.11 4.26
N PRO A 131 16.63 0.28 5.12
CA PRO A 131 16.24 -0.77 6.07
C PRO A 131 15.83 -2.09 5.40
N MET A 132 15.18 -2.01 4.25
CA MET A 132 14.78 -3.21 3.49
C MET A 132 15.99 -3.95 2.93
N SER A 133 16.97 -3.21 2.41
CA SER A 133 18.21 -3.79 1.88
C SER A 133 19.04 -4.44 2.99
N GLU A 134 19.09 -3.84 4.16
CA GLU A 134 19.79 -4.40 5.33
C GLU A 134 19.16 -5.71 5.79
N VAL A 135 17.83 -5.80 5.83
CA VAL A 135 17.12 -7.03 6.20
C VAL A 135 17.31 -8.11 5.13
N ALA A 136 17.29 -7.77 3.85
CA ALA A 136 17.47 -8.72 2.74
C ALA A 136 18.91 -9.21 2.61
N GLY A 137 19.86 -8.39 2.98
CA GLY A 137 21.30 -8.73 2.98
C GLY A 137 21.71 -9.39 4.26
#